data_46c827f20b56de61b1c11f23ee77db8e
#
_entry.id   46c827f20b56de61b1c11f23ee77db8e
#
_cell.length_a   1.000
_cell.length_b   1.000
_cell.length_c   1.000
_cell.angle_alpha   90.00
_cell.angle_beta   90.00
_cell.angle_gamma   90.00
#
_symmetry.space_group_name_H-M   'P 1'
#
loop_
_entity.id
_entity.type
_entity.pdbx_description
1 polymer ?
#
loop_
_entity_poly.entity_id
_entity_poly.type
_entity_poly.pdbx_seq_one_letter_code
_entity_poly.pdbx_strand_id
1 'polypeptide(L)'
;VQAQAELYRWGIQNADEVWHAGDIGNLNVVTDVIKKIRPLRAVYGNIDDAHARKEFSKNLIFTCEEVKVFMTHICGSPTNYLKEVNDIIVAEKPKLFICGHSHILKVMYQQQYDVLHMNPGACGIHGFHQIKTVLRFVIERDEVKDLAIIELGNRV
;
A
#
# COMPACT_ATOMS: atom_id res chain seq x y z
N VAL A 1 3.51 21.15 -3.14
CA VAL A 1 4.72 20.32 -3.28
C VAL A 1 5.42 20.16 -1.93
N GLN A 2 5.68 21.24 -1.19
CA GLN A 2 6.37 21.21 0.10
C GLN A 2 5.57 20.52 1.20
N ALA A 3 4.28 20.79 1.30
CA ALA A 3 3.38 20.16 2.27
C ALA A 3 3.24 18.64 2.06
N GLN A 4 3.21 18.18 0.80
CA GLN A 4 3.13 16.77 0.48
C GLN A 4 4.45 16.04 0.84
N ALA A 5 5.59 16.67 0.61
CA ALA A 5 6.88 16.14 1.01
C ALA A 5 7.04 16.04 2.54
N GLU A 6 6.47 17.00 3.29
CA GLU A 6 6.45 16.93 4.75
C GLU A 6 5.57 15.80 5.28
N LEU A 7 4.40 15.56 4.70
CA LEU A 7 3.51 14.47 5.07
C LEU A 7 4.17 13.10 4.87
N TYR A 8 4.89 12.91 3.77
CA TYR A 8 5.66 11.68 3.53
C TYR A 8 6.80 11.51 4.54
N ARG A 9 7.47 12.59 4.93
CA ARG A 9 8.54 12.53 5.95
C ARG A 9 8.04 12.01 7.29
N TRP A 10 6.89 12.48 7.76
CA TRP A 10 6.34 12.06 9.05
C TRP A 10 5.96 10.57 9.08
N GLY A 11 5.40 10.05 8.00
CA GLY A 11 5.01 8.63 7.91
C GLY A 11 6.19 7.67 7.74
N ILE A 12 7.28 8.08 7.08
CA ILE A 12 8.34 7.17 6.63
C ILE A 12 9.67 7.29 7.39
N GLN A 13 9.84 8.27 8.28
CA GLN A 13 11.12 8.52 8.96
C GLN A 13 11.61 7.32 9.78
N ASN A 14 10.70 6.56 10.38
CA ASN A 14 11.01 5.44 11.25
C ASN A 14 10.72 4.07 10.60
N ALA A 15 10.55 4.04 9.27
CA ALA A 15 10.35 2.81 8.52
C ALA A 15 11.66 2.38 7.84
N ASP A 16 11.86 1.09 7.67
CA ASP A 16 12.98 0.54 6.88
C ASP A 16 12.68 0.59 5.39
N GLU A 17 11.42 0.36 5.01
CA GLU A 17 10.90 0.42 3.64
C GLU A 17 9.56 1.16 3.59
N VAL A 18 9.24 1.68 2.41
CA VAL A 18 7.93 2.24 2.08
C VAL A 18 7.27 1.39 1.01
N TRP A 19 6.00 1.04 1.23
CA TRP A 19 5.19 0.28 0.27
C TRP A 19 4.02 1.14 -0.20
N HIS A 20 3.88 1.30 -1.52
CA HIS A 20 2.88 2.17 -2.14
C HIS A 20 1.90 1.34 -2.99
N ALA A 21 0.64 1.35 -2.59
CA ALA A 21 -0.40 0.53 -3.21
C ALA A 21 -1.05 1.15 -4.47
N GLY A 22 -0.32 1.98 -5.22
CA GLY A 22 -0.77 2.56 -6.50
C GLY A 22 -1.42 3.94 -6.38
N ASP A 23 -1.80 4.51 -7.53
CA ASP A 23 -2.24 5.90 -7.67
C ASP A 23 -1.16 6.88 -7.17
N ILE A 24 0.05 6.68 -7.66
CA ILE A 24 1.25 7.42 -7.26
C ILE A 24 1.15 8.88 -7.70
N GLY A 25 0.57 9.12 -8.87
CA GLY A 25 0.47 10.45 -9.47
C GLY A 25 1.80 10.91 -10.06
N ASN A 26 2.31 12.06 -9.61
CA ASN A 26 3.56 12.59 -10.16
C ASN A 26 4.78 11.86 -9.58
N LEU A 27 5.44 11.03 -10.39
CA LEU A 27 6.58 10.22 -9.98
C LEU A 27 7.72 11.08 -9.41
N ASN A 28 8.08 12.19 -10.08
CA ASN A 28 9.19 13.05 -9.65
C ASN A 28 8.96 13.66 -8.27
N VAL A 29 7.70 13.82 -7.88
CA VAL A 29 7.32 14.41 -6.58
C VAL A 29 7.21 13.34 -5.50
N VAL A 30 6.66 12.18 -5.85
CA VAL A 30 6.36 11.12 -4.88
C VAL A 30 7.50 10.13 -4.76
N THR A 31 7.82 9.43 -5.86
CA THR A 31 8.80 8.34 -5.82
C THR A 31 10.22 8.84 -5.59
N ASP A 32 10.63 9.92 -6.22
CA ASP A 32 11.99 10.45 -6.06
C ASP A 32 12.22 11.00 -4.64
N VAL A 33 11.19 11.56 -4.02
CA VAL A 33 11.29 12.01 -2.63
C VAL A 33 11.36 10.82 -1.68
N ILE A 34 10.50 9.82 -1.87
CA ILE A 34 10.49 8.61 -1.02
C ILE A 34 11.80 7.85 -1.15
N LYS A 35 12.26 7.58 -2.38
CA LYS A 35 13.50 6.84 -2.66
C LYS A 35 14.76 7.48 -2.06
N LYS A 36 14.76 8.80 -1.90
CA LYS A 36 15.85 9.52 -1.20
C LYS A 36 15.88 9.27 0.31
N ILE A 37 14.77 8.83 0.88
CA ILE A 37 14.62 8.64 2.33
C ILE A 37 14.68 7.16 2.68
N ARG A 38 13.95 6.31 1.93
CA ARG A 38 13.83 4.87 2.18
C ARG A 38 13.66 4.08 0.88
N PRO A 39 14.01 2.79 0.85
CA PRO A 39 13.65 1.90 -0.23
C PRO A 39 12.15 1.90 -0.48
N LEU A 40 11.75 1.90 -1.74
CA LEU A 40 10.34 1.92 -2.17
C LEU A 40 9.99 0.65 -2.92
N ARG A 41 8.90 -0.01 -2.50
CA ARG A 41 8.18 -1.00 -3.29
C ARG A 41 6.84 -0.39 -3.68
N ALA A 42 6.45 -0.49 -4.95
CA ALA A 42 5.20 0.08 -5.40
C ALA A 42 4.55 -0.75 -6.50
N VAL A 43 3.25 -0.63 -6.62
CA VAL A 43 2.47 -1.02 -7.79
C VAL A 43 1.90 0.24 -8.44
N TYR A 44 1.57 0.20 -9.73
CA TYR A 44 0.83 1.31 -10.33
C TYR A 44 -0.68 1.18 -10.06
N GLY A 45 -1.36 2.30 -10.06
CA GLY A 45 -2.82 2.39 -9.96
C GLY A 45 -3.48 2.82 -11.28
N ASN A 46 -4.79 3.06 -11.24
CA ASN A 46 -5.55 3.37 -12.46
C ASN A 46 -5.31 4.79 -12.99
N ILE A 47 -4.94 5.74 -12.13
CA ILE A 47 -4.62 7.10 -12.56
C ILE A 47 -3.18 7.25 -13.05
N ASP A 48 -2.33 6.27 -12.79
CA ASP A 48 -0.91 6.34 -13.12
C ASP A 48 -0.67 6.23 -14.63
N ASP A 49 0.25 7.05 -15.13
CA ASP A 49 0.57 7.19 -16.54
C ASP A 49 1.46 6.06 -17.08
N ALA A 50 1.78 6.15 -18.37
CA ALA A 50 2.64 5.16 -19.04
C ALA A 50 4.05 5.09 -18.45
N HIS A 51 4.56 6.18 -17.84
CA HIS A 51 5.88 6.20 -17.21
C HIS A 51 5.86 5.39 -15.91
N ALA A 52 4.87 5.63 -15.06
CA ALA A 52 4.69 4.85 -13.83
C ALA A 52 4.48 3.35 -14.12
N ARG A 53 3.74 3.02 -15.18
CA ARG A 53 3.50 1.63 -15.60
C ARG A 53 4.71 0.92 -16.18
N LYS A 54 5.73 1.66 -16.64
CA LYS A 54 7.02 1.09 -17.02
C LYS A 54 7.93 0.84 -15.81
N GLU A 55 7.82 1.69 -14.80
CA GLU A 55 8.66 1.61 -13.60
C GLU A 55 8.12 0.58 -12.59
N PHE A 56 6.81 0.50 -12.43
CA PHE A 56 6.14 -0.36 -11.46
C PHE A 56 5.23 -1.39 -12.12
N SER A 57 5.10 -2.55 -11.50
CA SER A 57 4.21 -3.61 -11.94
C SER A 57 2.77 -3.37 -11.47
N LYS A 58 1.79 -4.02 -12.14
CA LYS A 58 0.39 -4.05 -11.67
C LYS A 58 0.26 -4.81 -10.37
N ASN A 59 0.93 -5.95 -10.28
CA ASN A 59 0.94 -6.85 -9.15
C ASN A 59 2.36 -7.06 -8.68
N LEU A 60 2.59 -7.09 -7.38
CA LEU A 60 3.90 -7.32 -6.78
C LEU A 60 3.79 -8.41 -5.72
N ILE A 61 4.59 -9.46 -5.89
CA ILE A 61 4.70 -10.55 -4.92
C ILE A 61 6.15 -10.59 -4.46
N PHE A 62 6.35 -10.53 -3.15
CA PHE A 62 7.68 -10.56 -2.56
C PHE A 62 7.64 -11.14 -1.16
N THR A 63 8.79 -11.45 -0.62
CA THR A 63 8.95 -11.90 0.76
C THR A 63 9.69 -10.83 1.55
N CYS A 64 9.14 -10.46 2.71
CA CYS A 64 9.80 -9.63 3.69
C CYS A 64 9.95 -10.48 4.96
N GLU A 65 11.19 -10.67 5.43
CA GLU A 65 11.49 -11.68 6.43
C GLU A 65 10.94 -13.07 5.98
N GLU A 66 10.06 -13.68 6.74
CA GLU A 66 9.39 -14.94 6.39
C GLU A 66 7.93 -14.72 5.91
N VAL A 67 7.49 -13.47 5.77
CA VAL A 67 6.13 -13.12 5.34
C VAL A 67 6.10 -12.95 3.83
N LYS A 68 5.34 -13.80 3.14
CA LYS A 68 5.00 -13.58 1.73
C LYS A 68 3.93 -12.50 1.63
N VAL A 69 4.21 -11.47 0.84
CA VAL A 69 3.36 -10.30 0.61
C VAL A 69 2.87 -10.30 -0.83
N PHE A 70 1.59 -10.06 -1.01
CA PHE A 70 1.00 -9.71 -2.30
C PHE A 70 0.47 -8.29 -2.24
N MET A 71 0.83 -7.47 -3.22
CA MET A 71 0.36 -6.09 -3.34
C MET A 71 -0.19 -5.85 -4.73
N THR A 72 -1.36 -5.20 -4.82
CA THR A 72 -2.00 -4.72 -6.05
C THR A 72 -2.79 -3.46 -5.76
N HIS A 73 -3.15 -2.67 -6.78
CA HIS A 73 -3.94 -1.45 -6.55
C HIS A 73 -5.43 -1.75 -6.38
N ILE A 74 -6.05 -2.41 -7.34
CA ILE A 74 -7.50 -2.68 -7.36
C ILE A 74 -7.74 -4.14 -6.98
N CYS A 75 -8.42 -4.37 -5.87
CA CYS A 75 -8.66 -5.73 -5.38
C CYS A 75 -10.15 -6.18 -5.40
N GLY A 76 -11.08 -5.27 -5.65
CA GLY A 76 -12.49 -5.50 -5.35
C GLY A 76 -12.78 -5.19 -3.88
N SER A 77 -13.65 -5.95 -3.25
CA SER A 77 -13.92 -5.82 -1.81
C SER A 77 -13.33 -7.01 -1.04
N PRO A 78 -13.02 -6.84 0.26
CA PRO A 78 -12.53 -7.96 1.08
C PRO A 78 -13.45 -9.19 1.12
N THR A 79 -14.74 -9.00 0.91
CA THR A 79 -15.73 -10.08 0.85
C THR A 79 -15.94 -10.65 -0.56
N ASN A 80 -15.41 -9.96 -1.59
CA ASN A 80 -15.57 -10.33 -3.00
C ASN A 80 -14.42 -9.78 -3.83
N TYR A 81 -13.28 -10.44 -3.77
CA TYR A 81 -12.12 -10.07 -4.59
C TYR A 81 -12.38 -10.26 -6.08
N LEU A 82 -11.74 -9.43 -6.90
CA LEU A 82 -11.71 -9.65 -8.34
C LEU A 82 -11.14 -11.04 -8.64
N LYS A 83 -11.63 -11.68 -9.71
CA LYS A 83 -11.20 -13.04 -10.07
C LYS A 83 -9.66 -13.16 -10.15
N GLU A 84 -9.01 -12.24 -10.84
CA GLU A 84 -7.54 -12.21 -10.97
C GLU A 84 -6.83 -12.18 -9.60
N VAL A 85 -7.32 -11.34 -8.68
CA VAL A 85 -6.77 -11.19 -7.33
C VAL A 85 -6.99 -12.47 -6.53
N ASN A 86 -8.19 -13.03 -6.60
CA ASN A 86 -8.52 -14.30 -5.95
C ASN A 86 -7.63 -15.44 -6.43
N ASP A 87 -7.44 -15.55 -7.74
CA ASP A 87 -6.60 -16.60 -8.35
C ASP A 87 -5.14 -16.49 -7.85
N ILE A 88 -4.60 -15.28 -7.74
CA ILE A 88 -3.25 -15.04 -7.19
C ILE A 88 -3.18 -15.39 -5.71
N ILE A 89 -4.15 -14.98 -4.89
CA ILE A 89 -4.18 -15.30 -3.46
C ILE A 89 -4.20 -16.81 -3.24
N VAL A 90 -5.02 -17.54 -4.00
CA VAL A 90 -5.14 -19.00 -3.90
C VAL A 90 -3.84 -19.69 -4.33
N ALA A 91 -3.21 -19.22 -5.40
CA ALA A 91 -1.98 -19.80 -5.93
C ALA A 91 -0.76 -19.51 -5.05
N GLU A 92 -0.59 -18.26 -4.64
CA GLU A 92 0.61 -17.77 -3.95
C GLU A 92 0.54 -17.91 -2.44
N LYS A 93 -0.67 -17.97 -1.88
CA LYS A 93 -0.92 -18.07 -0.43
C LYS A 93 -0.14 -17.03 0.38
N PRO A 94 -0.29 -15.72 0.07
CA PRO A 94 0.39 -14.69 0.82
C PRO A 94 -0.13 -14.66 2.27
N LYS A 95 0.72 -14.34 3.22
CA LYS A 95 0.33 -14.04 4.60
C LYS A 95 -0.22 -12.62 4.76
N LEU A 96 0.27 -11.70 3.93
CA LEU A 96 -0.12 -10.29 3.92
C LEU A 96 -0.56 -9.90 2.51
N PHE A 97 -1.77 -9.36 2.40
CA PHE A 97 -2.31 -8.82 1.16
C PHE A 97 -2.63 -7.33 1.31
N ILE A 98 -2.05 -6.51 0.44
CA ILE A 98 -2.19 -5.06 0.47
C ILE A 98 -2.82 -4.58 -0.83
N CYS A 99 -3.86 -3.75 -0.72
CA CYS A 99 -4.44 -3.05 -1.86
C CYS A 99 -4.80 -1.59 -1.52
N GLY A 100 -5.15 -0.81 -2.54
CA GLY A 100 -5.53 0.59 -2.41
C GLY A 100 -6.90 0.87 -3.04
N HIS A 101 -6.97 1.89 -3.91
CA HIS A 101 -8.06 2.28 -4.77
C HIS A 101 -9.33 2.78 -4.05
N SER A 102 -9.88 2.05 -3.11
CA SER A 102 -11.14 2.42 -2.44
C SER A 102 -11.01 3.63 -1.51
N HIS A 103 -9.79 4.01 -1.15
CA HIS A 103 -9.47 5.04 -0.13
C HIS A 103 -10.07 4.73 1.26
N ILE A 104 -10.53 3.51 1.48
CA ILE A 104 -11.11 3.07 2.74
C ILE A 104 -10.06 2.34 3.55
N LEU A 105 -9.64 2.95 4.66
CA LEU A 105 -8.77 2.30 5.62
C LEU A 105 -9.41 1.01 6.11
N LYS A 106 -8.73 -0.10 5.91
CA LYS A 106 -9.21 -1.43 6.30
C LYS A 106 -8.07 -2.35 6.67
N VAL A 107 -8.20 -2.98 7.82
CA VAL A 107 -7.33 -4.08 8.26
C VAL A 107 -8.21 -5.19 8.77
N MET A 108 -8.12 -6.35 8.16
CA MET A 108 -8.91 -7.50 8.57
C MET A 108 -8.26 -8.83 8.19
N TYR A 109 -8.39 -9.80 9.05
CA TYR A 109 -7.98 -11.16 8.75
C TYR A 109 -9.08 -11.88 7.97
N GLN A 110 -8.71 -12.47 6.85
CA GLN A 110 -9.59 -13.22 5.97
C GLN A 110 -9.38 -14.72 6.21
N GLN A 111 -10.23 -15.32 7.04
CA GLN A 111 -10.13 -16.73 7.39
C GLN A 111 -10.16 -17.67 6.17
N GLN A 112 -10.97 -17.35 5.16
CA GLN A 112 -11.10 -18.15 3.95
C GLN A 112 -9.77 -18.35 3.23
N TYR A 113 -8.88 -17.37 3.28
CA TYR A 113 -7.60 -17.36 2.56
C TYR A 113 -6.39 -17.44 3.49
N ASP A 114 -6.62 -17.44 4.81
CA ASP A 114 -5.54 -17.36 5.81
C ASP A 114 -4.60 -16.17 5.54
N VAL A 115 -5.18 -14.99 5.26
CA VAL A 115 -4.45 -13.79 4.86
C VAL A 115 -4.87 -12.56 5.66
N LEU A 116 -3.90 -11.74 6.06
CA LEU A 116 -4.16 -10.42 6.61
C LEU A 116 -4.33 -9.42 5.46
N HIS A 117 -5.55 -8.93 5.29
CA HIS A 117 -5.87 -7.89 4.30
C HIS A 117 -5.64 -6.50 4.90
N MET A 118 -4.90 -5.66 4.16
CA MET A 118 -4.69 -4.26 4.51
C MET A 118 -5.00 -3.33 3.34
N ASN A 119 -5.75 -2.26 3.62
CA ASN A 119 -5.84 -1.08 2.78
C ASN A 119 -5.48 0.12 3.65
N PRO A 120 -4.45 0.89 3.33
CA PRO A 120 -3.97 1.99 4.17
C PRO A 120 -4.88 3.23 4.14
N GLY A 121 -5.97 3.21 3.41
CA GLY A 121 -6.72 4.41 3.08
C GLY A 121 -6.02 5.21 1.99
N ALA A 122 -6.01 6.52 2.10
CA ALA A 122 -5.32 7.39 1.17
C ALA A 122 -4.51 8.48 1.90
N CYS A 123 -3.29 8.69 1.47
CA CYS A 123 -2.41 9.73 2.01
C CYS A 123 -2.45 11.03 1.18
N GLY A 124 -3.05 11.00 0.00
CA GLY A 124 -3.18 12.14 -0.90
C GLY A 124 -4.39 13.02 -0.60
N ILE A 125 -4.57 14.06 -1.44
CA ILE A 125 -5.66 15.05 -1.29
C ILE A 125 -6.87 14.75 -2.18
N HIS A 126 -6.76 13.80 -3.11
CA HIS A 126 -7.84 13.43 -4.03
C HIS A 126 -8.57 12.19 -3.52
N GLY A 127 -9.90 12.19 -3.61
CA GLY A 127 -10.75 11.06 -3.23
C GLY A 127 -11.89 11.44 -2.29
N PHE A 128 -12.56 10.45 -1.71
CA PHE A 128 -13.76 10.64 -0.84
C PHE A 128 -13.39 10.65 0.65
N HIS A 129 -12.19 10.21 1.01
CA HIS A 129 -11.73 10.15 2.39
C HIS A 129 -11.66 11.55 3.01
N GLN A 130 -11.95 11.66 4.27
CA GLN A 130 -11.88 12.92 5.01
C GLN A 130 -10.53 13.12 5.67
N ILE A 131 -9.94 12.04 6.16
CA ILE A 131 -8.65 12.02 6.86
C ILE A 131 -7.65 11.25 5.99
N LYS A 132 -6.47 11.84 5.81
CA LYS A 132 -5.32 11.18 5.16
C LYS A 132 -4.68 10.21 6.12
N THR A 133 -4.43 8.99 5.68
CA THR A 133 -3.89 7.93 6.51
C THR A 133 -2.75 7.18 5.83
N VAL A 134 -1.88 6.63 6.66
CA VAL A 134 -0.93 5.58 6.30
C VAL A 134 -0.93 4.51 7.38
N LEU A 135 -0.54 3.30 7.04
CA LEU A 135 -0.32 2.21 7.99
C LEU A 135 1.19 2.06 8.24
N ARG A 136 1.55 1.85 9.49
CA ARG A 136 2.89 1.45 9.90
C ARG A 136 2.78 0.15 10.68
N PHE A 137 3.65 -0.80 10.39
CA PHE A 137 3.71 -2.08 11.08
C PHE A 137 5.13 -2.63 11.04
N VAL A 138 5.39 -3.63 11.82
CA VAL A 138 6.66 -4.36 11.87
C VAL A 138 6.44 -5.78 11.36
N ILE A 139 7.35 -6.26 10.53
CA ILE A 139 7.46 -7.68 10.20
C ILE A 139 8.69 -8.22 10.91
N GLU A 140 8.50 -9.25 11.72
CA GLU A 140 9.56 -9.96 12.41
C GLU A 140 9.33 -11.45 12.23
N ARG A 141 10.28 -12.11 11.55
CA ARG A 141 10.15 -13.50 11.11
C ARG A 141 8.88 -13.68 10.27
N ASP A 142 7.92 -14.46 10.76
CA ASP A 142 6.65 -14.75 10.08
C ASP A 142 5.46 -13.97 10.64
N GLU A 143 5.69 -13.00 11.51
CA GLU A 143 4.65 -12.20 12.16
C GLU A 143 4.58 -10.77 11.66
N VAL A 144 3.34 -10.27 11.50
CA VAL A 144 3.03 -8.85 11.31
C VAL A 144 2.53 -8.31 12.64
N LYS A 145 3.24 -7.35 13.22
CA LYS A 145 2.97 -6.81 14.55
C LYS A 145 3.09 -5.29 14.61
N ASP A 146 2.74 -4.72 15.75
CA ASP A 146 2.86 -3.28 16.03
C ASP A 146 2.18 -2.40 14.98
N LEU A 147 1.02 -2.87 14.48
CA LEU A 147 0.25 -2.12 13.51
C LEU A 147 -0.28 -0.82 14.11
N ALA A 148 0.02 0.29 13.46
CA ALA A 148 -0.46 1.61 13.81
C ALA A 148 -1.06 2.32 12.60
N ILE A 149 -2.18 3.02 12.82
CA ILE A 149 -2.77 3.97 11.88
C ILE A 149 -2.16 5.33 12.19
N ILE A 150 -1.56 5.97 11.18
CA ILE A 150 -1.02 7.30 11.29
C ILE A 150 -1.90 8.25 10.50
N GLU A 151 -2.57 9.16 11.20
CA GLU A 151 -3.36 10.21 10.59
C GLU A 151 -2.46 11.38 10.18
N LEU A 152 -2.52 11.75 8.91
CA LEU A 152 -1.73 12.84 8.33
C LEU A 152 -2.53 14.17 8.28
N GLY A 153 -3.65 14.22 9.00
CA GLY A 153 -4.55 15.36 9.01
C GLY A 153 -5.67 15.27 7.98
N ASN A 154 -6.47 16.32 7.91
CA ASN A 154 -7.61 16.39 7.00
C ASN A 154 -7.14 16.45 5.53
N ARG A 155 -8.01 15.99 4.63
CA ARG A 155 -7.75 16.00 3.19
C ARG A 155 -7.61 17.41 2.61
N VAL A 156 -8.26 18.40 3.19
CA VAL A 156 -8.30 19.78 2.69
C VAL A 156 -6.98 20.50 2.89
#